data_8e47625deaf992530e5142590e5f7b26
#
_entry.id   8e47625deaf992530e5142590e5f7b26
#
_cell.length_a   1.000
_cell.length_b   1.000
_cell.length_c   1.000
_cell.angle_alpha   90.00
_cell.angle_beta   90.00
_cell.angle_gamma   90.00
#
_symmetry.space_group_name_H-M   'P 1'
#
loop_
_entity.id
_entity.type
_entity.pdbx_description
1 polymer ?
#
loop_
_entity_poly.entity_id
_entity_poly.type
_entity_poly.pdbx_seq_one_letter_code
_entity_poly.pdbx_strand_id
1 'polypeptide(L)'
;MKTRDVVIFSGKRFKVPQGIQRIDHRATHGWQLRYGGTKLYSDGTQDGSGAAASLKLATEELFKRIAKLPAPSKLQRTPNENKTTDLPVGISGPIVRLRPGAKVRECNLSVSLPRFGSLPRRSTIYIGNENTYTVKRYKEALARAIKLREEAEEAYQRDATRAKRAGAKVLIEKQARRSVSR
;
A
#
# COMPACT_ATOMS: atom_id res chain seq x y z
N MET A 1 13.05 -2.94 -5.90
CA MET A 1 12.54 -1.58 -5.57
C MET A 1 12.83 -0.65 -6.74
N LYS A 2 11.88 0.24 -7.12
CA LYS A 2 12.06 1.19 -8.24
C LYS A 2 13.00 2.33 -7.83
N THR A 3 13.82 2.80 -8.78
CA THR A 3 14.62 4.03 -8.69
C THR A 3 14.21 4.98 -9.80
N ARG A 4 14.45 6.26 -9.63
CA ARG A 4 14.23 7.28 -10.65
C ARG A 4 15.46 8.18 -10.75
N ASP A 5 15.68 8.75 -11.91
CA ASP A 5 16.68 9.79 -12.08
C ASP A 5 16.10 11.14 -11.64
N VAL A 6 16.88 11.88 -10.84
CA VAL A 6 16.53 13.21 -10.35
C VAL A 6 17.68 14.13 -10.66
N VAL A 7 17.38 15.26 -11.30
CA VAL A 7 18.33 16.34 -11.52
C VAL A 7 18.08 17.39 -10.44
N ILE A 8 19.11 17.79 -9.72
CA ILE A 8 19.05 18.85 -8.71
C ILE A 8 19.32 20.23 -9.36
N PHE A 9 19.07 21.31 -8.64
CA PHE A 9 19.22 22.68 -9.14
C PHE A 9 20.60 22.98 -9.73
N SER A 10 21.66 22.32 -9.23
CA SER A 10 23.04 22.47 -9.77
C SER A 10 23.31 21.63 -11.04
N GLY A 11 22.30 21.03 -11.65
CA GLY A 11 22.41 20.18 -12.86
C GLY A 11 22.92 18.78 -12.63
N LYS A 12 23.37 18.41 -11.42
CA LYS A 12 23.83 17.06 -11.11
C LYS A 12 22.66 16.06 -11.10
N ARG A 13 22.92 14.84 -11.64
CA ARG A 13 21.93 13.77 -11.75
C ARG A 13 22.20 12.67 -10.73
N PHE A 14 21.13 12.21 -10.05
CA PHE A 14 21.18 11.17 -9.04
C PHE A 14 20.13 10.08 -9.30
N LYS A 15 20.49 8.81 -9.07
CA LYS A 15 19.53 7.68 -9.01
C LYS A 15 18.95 7.57 -7.61
N VAL A 16 17.69 7.93 -7.46
CA VAL A 16 17.01 8.07 -6.17
C VAL A 16 16.01 6.93 -5.95
N PRO A 17 16.09 6.20 -4.83
CA PRO A 17 15.12 5.18 -4.48
C PRO A 17 13.72 5.75 -4.24
N GLN A 18 12.69 4.96 -4.56
CA GLN A 18 11.31 5.30 -4.21
C GLN A 18 11.14 5.44 -2.69
N GLY A 19 10.59 6.55 -2.25
CA GLY A 19 10.43 6.91 -0.83
C GLY A 19 11.34 8.07 -0.41
N ILE A 20 12.25 8.52 -1.30
CA ILE A 20 13.06 9.72 -1.10
C ILE A 20 12.68 10.73 -2.19
N GLN A 21 12.52 11.99 -1.81
CA GLN A 21 12.19 13.10 -2.71
C GLN A 21 13.21 14.22 -2.54
N ARG A 22 13.59 14.86 -3.65
CA ARG A 22 14.42 16.06 -3.62
C ARG A 22 13.58 17.26 -3.19
N ILE A 23 14.15 18.09 -2.33
CA ILE A 23 13.65 19.41 -1.94
C ILE A 23 14.71 20.43 -2.34
N ASP A 24 14.35 21.34 -3.23
CA ASP A 24 15.14 22.49 -3.63
C ASP A 24 14.23 23.72 -3.54
N HIS A 25 14.31 24.45 -2.44
CA HIS A 25 13.48 25.63 -2.21
C HIS A 25 14.30 26.71 -1.47
N ARG A 26 14.55 27.83 -2.14
CA ARG A 26 15.31 28.98 -1.59
C ARG A 26 16.59 28.52 -0.86
N ALA A 27 16.61 28.62 0.47
CA ALA A 27 17.75 28.25 1.31
C ALA A 27 17.72 26.77 1.79
N THR A 28 16.74 25.98 1.35
CA THR A 28 16.60 24.59 1.80
C THR A 28 16.87 23.63 0.65
N HIS A 29 18.01 22.95 0.72
CA HIS A 29 18.42 21.93 -0.22
C HIS A 29 18.67 20.60 0.51
N GLY A 30 18.06 19.50 0.01
CA GLY A 30 18.24 18.21 0.66
C GLY A 30 17.32 17.11 0.12
N TRP A 31 17.38 15.96 0.76
CA TRP A 31 16.55 14.79 0.43
C TRP A 31 15.56 14.50 1.54
N GLN A 32 14.28 14.47 1.20
CA GLN A 32 13.22 14.16 2.12
C GLN A 32 12.87 12.67 2.02
N LEU A 33 13.06 11.95 3.11
CA LEU A 33 12.60 10.58 3.28
C LEU A 33 11.12 10.57 3.71
N ARG A 34 10.29 9.80 2.99
CA ARG A 34 8.84 9.66 3.20
C ARG A 34 8.42 8.19 3.36
N TYR A 35 9.05 7.48 4.29
CA TYR A 35 8.72 6.11 4.62
C TYR A 35 8.69 5.93 6.13
N GLY A 36 7.51 5.62 6.71
CA GLY A 36 7.36 5.52 8.16
C GLY A 36 7.62 6.85 8.88
N GLY A 37 7.05 7.93 8.34
CA GLY A 37 7.29 9.31 8.77
C GLY A 37 8.22 10.08 7.83
N THR A 38 8.20 11.41 7.95
CA THR A 38 8.98 12.33 7.12
C THR A 38 10.24 12.78 7.87
N LYS A 39 11.40 12.75 7.17
CA LYS A 39 12.67 13.29 7.67
C LYS A 39 13.46 13.93 6.54
N LEU A 40 13.96 15.14 6.75
CA LEU A 40 14.82 15.85 5.81
C LEU A 40 16.29 15.56 6.14
N TYR A 41 17.07 15.31 5.12
CA TYR A 41 18.54 15.25 5.14
C TYR A 41 19.07 16.42 4.31
N SER A 42 19.52 17.48 4.99
CA SER A 42 20.04 18.67 4.36
C SER A 42 21.37 18.39 3.65
N ASP A 43 21.62 19.06 2.54
CA ASP A 43 22.92 19.01 1.86
C ASP A 43 24.01 19.71 2.66
N GLY A 44 23.64 20.62 3.57
CA GLY A 44 24.61 21.42 4.34
C GLY A 44 25.34 22.48 3.52
N THR A 45 25.04 22.60 2.23
CA THR A 45 25.70 23.53 1.28
C THR A 45 24.67 24.17 0.37
N GLN A 46 24.94 25.40 -0.09
CA GLN A 46 24.06 26.13 -1.00
C GLN A 46 24.31 25.79 -2.48
N ASP A 47 25.47 25.21 -2.80
CA ASP A 47 25.88 24.86 -4.17
C ASP A 47 25.49 23.43 -4.59
N GLY A 48 24.88 22.64 -3.68
CA GLY A 48 24.50 21.24 -3.92
C GLY A 48 25.69 20.28 -3.91
N SER A 49 26.85 20.65 -3.43
CA SER A 49 28.03 19.76 -3.30
C SER A 49 27.77 18.65 -2.30
N GLY A 50 26.98 18.91 -1.23
CA GLY A 50 26.59 17.94 -0.20
C GLY A 50 25.50 16.95 -0.60
N ALA A 51 24.86 17.11 -1.77
CA ALA A 51 23.69 16.32 -2.18
C ALA A 51 23.96 14.79 -2.27
N ALA A 52 25.19 14.39 -2.58
CA ALA A 52 25.56 12.97 -2.62
C ALA A 52 25.63 12.35 -1.21
N ALA A 53 26.21 13.07 -0.25
CA ALA A 53 26.35 12.63 1.13
C ALA A 53 24.97 12.53 1.82
N SER A 54 24.15 13.57 1.66
CA SER A 54 22.79 13.61 2.22
C SER A 54 21.87 12.54 1.60
N LEU A 55 22.00 12.24 0.28
CA LEU A 55 21.28 11.13 -0.36
C LEU A 55 21.70 9.76 0.20
N LYS A 56 23.00 9.59 0.45
CA LYS A 56 23.51 8.36 1.05
C LYS A 56 22.88 8.13 2.43
N LEU A 57 22.91 9.13 3.31
CA LEU A 57 22.28 9.07 4.64
C LEU A 57 20.77 8.79 4.56
N ALA A 58 20.06 9.49 3.67
CA ALA A 58 18.63 9.25 3.46
C ALA A 58 18.34 7.83 2.97
N THR A 59 19.20 7.28 2.12
CA THR A 59 19.06 5.92 1.56
C THR A 59 19.33 4.85 2.62
N GLU A 60 20.35 5.02 3.44
CA GLU A 60 20.66 4.12 4.57
C GLU A 60 19.50 4.06 5.56
N GLU A 61 18.97 5.23 5.93
CA GLU A 61 17.80 5.30 6.81
C GLU A 61 16.55 4.68 6.17
N LEU A 62 16.32 4.89 4.87
CA LEU A 62 15.23 4.24 4.14
C LEU A 62 15.32 2.72 4.28
N PHE A 63 16.49 2.13 4.09
CA PHE A 63 16.67 0.68 4.21
C PHE A 63 16.45 0.18 5.64
N LYS A 64 16.94 0.92 6.66
CA LYS A 64 16.68 0.63 8.08
C LYS A 64 15.17 0.60 8.38
N ARG A 65 14.42 1.59 7.86
CA ARG A 65 12.97 1.66 8.04
C ARG A 65 12.23 0.56 7.29
N ILE A 66 12.64 0.21 6.05
CA ILE A 66 12.04 -0.90 5.29
C ILE A 66 12.24 -2.23 6.02
N ALA A 67 13.37 -2.44 6.66
CA ALA A 67 13.63 -3.66 7.44
C ALA A 67 12.69 -3.78 8.65
N LYS A 68 12.40 -2.67 9.33
CA LYS A 68 11.62 -2.64 10.58
C LYS A 68 10.12 -2.45 10.37
N LEU A 69 9.73 -1.55 9.48
CA LEU A 69 8.33 -1.12 9.32
C LEU A 69 7.61 -1.90 8.21
N PRO A 70 6.28 -2.04 8.31
CA PRO A 70 5.47 -2.58 7.22
C PRO A 70 5.49 -1.65 6.00
N ALA A 71 5.26 -2.22 4.82
CA ALA A 71 5.13 -1.42 3.60
C ALA A 71 3.89 -0.52 3.69
N PRO A 72 3.93 0.71 3.14
CA PRO A 72 2.75 1.54 3.03
C PRO A 72 1.65 0.81 2.28
N SER A 73 0.48 0.70 2.89
CA SER A 73 -0.69 0.08 2.28
C SER A 73 -1.32 1.05 1.27
N LYS A 74 -1.73 0.52 0.12
CA LYS A 74 -2.56 1.23 -0.86
C LYS A 74 -4.04 0.86 -0.73
N LEU A 75 -4.40 0.13 0.32
CA LEU A 75 -5.78 -0.25 0.57
C LEU A 75 -6.62 0.98 0.94
N GLN A 76 -7.79 1.07 0.33
CA GLN A 76 -8.77 2.08 0.68
C GLN A 76 -9.24 1.84 2.13
N ARG A 77 -9.12 2.85 2.97
CA ARG A 77 -9.49 2.81 4.39
C ARG A 77 -10.81 3.50 4.67
N THR A 78 -11.17 4.47 3.83
CA THR A 78 -12.43 5.22 3.95
C THR A 78 -13.41 4.75 2.87
N PRO A 79 -14.71 4.68 3.16
CA PRO A 79 -15.72 4.44 2.15
C PRO A 79 -15.63 5.47 1.02
N ASN A 80 -16.04 5.09 -0.18
CA ASN A 80 -16.21 6.02 -1.28
C ASN A 80 -17.44 6.92 -0.99
N GLU A 81 -17.42 8.16 -1.41
CA GLU A 81 -18.52 9.14 -1.27
C GLU A 81 -19.85 8.62 -1.86
N ASN A 82 -19.78 7.80 -2.92
CA ASN A 82 -20.94 7.18 -3.55
C ASN A 82 -21.48 5.94 -2.81
N LYS A 83 -20.93 5.60 -1.65
CA LYS A 83 -21.38 4.43 -0.89
C LYS A 83 -22.62 4.79 -0.09
N THR A 84 -23.76 4.18 -0.44
CA THR A 84 -25.08 4.43 0.17
C THR A 84 -25.36 3.58 1.41
N THR A 85 -24.44 2.70 1.81
CA THR A 85 -24.63 1.81 2.96
C THR A 85 -23.55 2.02 4.02
N ASP A 86 -23.88 1.88 5.29
CA ASP A 86 -22.94 1.98 6.43
C ASP A 86 -22.03 0.76 6.60
N LEU A 87 -22.01 -0.15 5.61
CA LEU A 87 -21.16 -1.33 5.66
C LEU A 87 -19.66 -0.94 5.58
N PRO A 88 -18.76 -1.73 6.17
CA PRO A 88 -17.32 -1.50 6.06
C PRO A 88 -16.82 -1.49 4.62
N VAL A 89 -15.65 -0.86 4.41
CA VAL A 89 -15.02 -0.80 3.08
C VAL A 89 -14.83 -2.20 2.50
N GLY A 90 -15.18 -2.34 1.21
CA GLY A 90 -15.05 -3.60 0.50
C GLY A 90 -16.16 -4.62 0.75
N ILE A 91 -17.18 -4.27 1.55
CA ILE A 91 -18.39 -5.08 1.74
C ILE A 91 -19.56 -4.32 1.15
N SER A 92 -20.42 -5.01 0.38
CA SER A 92 -21.61 -4.46 -0.26
C SER A 92 -22.78 -5.40 -0.07
N GLY A 93 -23.99 -4.85 0.01
CA GLY A 93 -25.24 -5.61 0.18
C GLY A 93 -26.12 -5.02 1.27
N PRO A 94 -27.16 -5.74 1.70
CA PRO A 94 -27.61 -7.04 1.16
C PRO A 94 -28.01 -6.96 -0.31
N ILE A 95 -27.58 -7.94 -1.11
CA ILE A 95 -27.90 -8.05 -2.54
C ILE A 95 -28.89 -9.16 -2.72
N VAL A 96 -30.10 -8.84 -3.19
CA VAL A 96 -31.15 -9.81 -3.48
C VAL A 96 -31.12 -10.18 -4.95
N ARG A 97 -31.07 -11.47 -5.25
CA ARG A 97 -31.06 -12.00 -6.63
C ARG A 97 -31.93 -13.25 -6.75
N LEU A 98 -32.63 -13.34 -7.87
CA LEU A 98 -33.23 -14.58 -8.33
C LEU A 98 -32.25 -15.28 -9.27
N ARG A 99 -31.81 -16.49 -8.94
CA ARG A 99 -30.96 -17.27 -9.84
C ARG A 99 -31.82 -17.89 -10.96
N PRO A 100 -31.27 -18.04 -12.18
CA PRO A 100 -31.97 -18.78 -13.23
C PRO A 100 -32.40 -20.17 -12.73
N GLY A 101 -33.70 -20.51 -12.90
CA GLY A 101 -34.28 -21.77 -12.43
C GLY A 101 -34.64 -21.84 -10.95
N ALA A 102 -34.29 -20.85 -10.15
CA ALA A 102 -34.71 -20.82 -8.74
C ALA A 102 -36.11 -20.26 -8.57
N LYS A 103 -36.89 -20.82 -7.59
CA LYS A 103 -38.22 -20.34 -7.25
C LYS A 103 -38.24 -19.21 -6.23
N VAL A 104 -37.13 -19.00 -5.50
CA VAL A 104 -37.02 -17.99 -4.42
C VAL A 104 -35.78 -17.16 -4.60
N ARG A 105 -35.86 -15.89 -4.21
CA ARG A 105 -34.74 -14.96 -4.25
C ARG A 105 -33.79 -15.24 -3.10
N GLU A 106 -32.49 -15.14 -3.39
CA GLU A 106 -31.42 -15.26 -2.41
C GLU A 106 -30.88 -13.87 -2.02
N CYS A 107 -30.51 -13.75 -0.76
CA CYS A 107 -29.90 -12.56 -0.19
C CYS A 107 -28.45 -12.84 0.20
N ASN A 108 -27.52 -12.01 -0.27
CA ASN A 108 -26.10 -12.20 -0.11
C ASN A 108 -25.37 -10.91 0.22
N LEU A 109 -24.22 -11.00 0.91
CA LEU A 109 -23.19 -9.95 0.95
C LEU A 109 -22.13 -10.24 -0.11
N SER A 110 -21.64 -9.19 -0.75
CA SER A 110 -20.46 -9.25 -1.64
C SER A 110 -19.26 -8.68 -0.91
N VAL A 111 -18.14 -9.40 -0.88
CA VAL A 111 -16.89 -9.00 -0.24
C VAL A 111 -15.79 -8.90 -1.28
N SER A 112 -15.18 -7.74 -1.39
CA SER A 112 -14.00 -7.51 -2.22
C SER A 112 -12.74 -7.82 -1.42
N LEU A 113 -12.01 -8.87 -1.81
CA LEU A 113 -10.81 -9.35 -1.15
C LEU A 113 -9.57 -8.82 -1.87
N PRO A 114 -8.78 -7.92 -1.26
CA PRO A 114 -7.57 -7.39 -1.87
C PRO A 114 -6.52 -8.48 -2.03
N ARG A 115 -5.75 -8.40 -3.12
CA ARG A 115 -4.64 -9.30 -3.42
C ARG A 115 -3.44 -8.47 -3.86
N PHE A 116 -2.29 -8.71 -3.27
CA PHE A 116 -1.07 -8.01 -3.66
C PHE A 116 -0.60 -8.47 -5.05
N GLY A 117 -0.34 -7.51 -5.94
CA GLY A 117 0.12 -7.80 -7.30
C GLY A 117 -0.93 -8.37 -8.26
N SER A 118 -2.20 -8.45 -7.83
CA SER A 118 -3.31 -8.98 -8.65
C SER A 118 -4.58 -8.16 -8.43
N LEU A 119 -5.56 -8.36 -9.30
CA LEU A 119 -6.89 -7.77 -9.12
C LEU A 119 -7.56 -8.34 -7.86
N PRO A 120 -8.38 -7.53 -7.16
CA PRO A 120 -9.16 -8.01 -6.04
C PRO A 120 -10.08 -9.17 -6.44
N ARG A 121 -10.19 -10.18 -5.57
CA ARG A 121 -11.16 -11.26 -5.74
C ARG A 121 -12.48 -10.87 -5.09
N ARG A 122 -13.60 -11.16 -5.73
CA ARG A 122 -14.92 -11.08 -5.10
C ARG A 122 -15.30 -12.41 -4.46
N SER A 123 -15.86 -12.35 -3.26
CA SER A 123 -16.47 -13.47 -2.56
C SER A 123 -17.91 -13.11 -2.21
N THR A 124 -18.77 -14.11 -2.18
CA THR A 124 -20.19 -13.95 -1.84
C THR A 124 -20.47 -14.71 -0.55
N ILE A 125 -21.12 -14.06 0.41
CA ILE A 125 -21.54 -14.66 1.67
C ILE A 125 -23.06 -14.70 1.69
N TYR A 126 -23.60 -15.89 1.70
CA TYR A 126 -25.03 -16.14 1.77
C TYR A 126 -25.59 -15.77 3.14
N ILE A 127 -26.72 -15.07 3.14
CA ILE A 127 -27.47 -14.68 4.34
C ILE A 127 -28.68 -15.61 4.51
N GLY A 128 -29.47 -15.73 3.45
CA GLY A 128 -30.71 -16.49 3.44
C GLY A 128 -31.46 -16.28 2.12
N ASN A 129 -32.64 -16.86 2.03
CA ASN A 129 -33.60 -16.58 0.97
C ASN A 129 -34.88 -15.98 1.58
N GLU A 130 -35.90 -15.72 0.75
CA GLU A 130 -37.17 -15.14 1.20
C GLU A 130 -37.81 -15.87 2.41
N ASN A 131 -37.58 -17.17 2.54
CA ASN A 131 -38.15 -18.00 3.62
C ASN A 131 -37.22 -18.14 4.83
N THR A 132 -35.92 -17.87 4.67
CA THR A 132 -34.91 -18.19 5.69
C THR A 132 -34.14 -16.98 6.16
N TYR A 133 -34.36 -15.78 5.59
CA TYR A 133 -33.72 -14.54 6.01
C TYR A 133 -34.17 -14.18 7.43
N THR A 134 -33.20 -13.88 8.29
CA THR A 134 -33.41 -13.29 9.61
C THR A 134 -32.33 -12.26 9.90
N VAL A 135 -32.66 -11.30 10.77
CA VAL A 135 -31.67 -10.31 11.25
C VAL A 135 -30.47 -10.98 11.92
N LYS A 136 -30.69 -12.09 12.63
CA LYS A 136 -29.60 -12.88 13.24
C LYS A 136 -28.66 -13.42 12.18
N ARG A 137 -29.16 -14.07 11.13
CA ARG A 137 -28.37 -14.60 10.01
C ARG A 137 -27.62 -13.48 9.26
N TYR A 138 -28.25 -12.32 9.09
CA TYR A 138 -27.59 -11.15 8.51
C TYR A 138 -26.39 -10.72 9.35
N LYS A 139 -26.55 -10.57 10.68
CA LYS A 139 -25.45 -10.19 11.59
C LYS A 139 -24.30 -11.22 11.56
N GLU A 140 -24.63 -12.51 11.56
CA GLU A 140 -23.63 -13.59 11.47
C GLU A 140 -22.91 -13.58 10.11
N ALA A 141 -23.61 -13.35 9.00
CA ALA A 141 -23.04 -13.23 7.68
C ALA A 141 -22.14 -11.98 7.58
N LEU A 142 -22.56 -10.86 8.17
CA LEU A 142 -21.76 -9.62 8.20
C LEU A 142 -20.48 -9.82 9.03
N ALA A 143 -20.53 -10.47 10.17
CA ALA A 143 -19.35 -10.77 10.97
C ALA A 143 -18.35 -11.65 10.19
N ARG A 144 -18.84 -12.68 9.47
CA ARG A 144 -18.02 -13.51 8.57
C ARG A 144 -17.41 -12.70 7.42
N ALA A 145 -18.18 -11.76 6.86
CA ALA A 145 -17.71 -10.87 5.79
C ALA A 145 -16.57 -9.96 6.26
N ILE A 146 -16.71 -9.39 7.43
CA ILE A 146 -15.69 -8.51 8.05
C ILE A 146 -14.41 -9.33 8.28
N LYS A 147 -14.52 -10.46 8.96
CA LYS A 147 -13.37 -11.33 9.25
C LYS A 147 -12.64 -11.76 7.98
N LEU A 148 -13.37 -12.20 6.96
CA LEU A 148 -12.79 -12.60 5.67
C LEU A 148 -12.06 -11.43 4.99
N ARG A 149 -12.59 -10.22 5.10
CA ARG A 149 -11.96 -9.01 4.56
C ARG A 149 -10.68 -8.66 5.32
N GLU A 150 -10.70 -8.70 6.65
CA GLU A 150 -9.55 -8.44 7.51
C GLU A 150 -8.39 -9.42 7.23
N GLU A 151 -8.69 -10.71 7.15
CA GLU A 151 -7.70 -11.75 6.80
C GLU A 151 -7.04 -11.49 5.43
N ALA A 152 -7.84 -11.04 4.44
CA ALA A 152 -7.32 -10.70 3.12
C ALA A 152 -6.46 -9.42 3.14
N GLU A 153 -6.81 -8.42 3.94
CA GLU A 153 -6.02 -7.18 4.12
C GLU A 153 -4.70 -7.47 4.83
N GLU A 154 -4.70 -8.32 5.85
CA GLU A 154 -3.47 -8.75 6.51
C GLU A 154 -2.56 -9.53 5.56
N ALA A 155 -3.11 -10.47 4.77
CA ALA A 155 -2.36 -11.20 3.76
C ALA A 155 -1.74 -10.24 2.73
N TYR A 156 -2.53 -9.27 2.23
CA TYR A 156 -2.04 -8.22 1.34
C TYR A 156 -0.88 -7.45 1.97
N GLN A 157 -1.01 -7.04 3.24
CA GLN A 157 0.01 -6.27 3.96
C GLN A 157 1.29 -7.06 4.16
N ARG A 158 1.19 -8.36 4.49
CA ARG A 158 2.34 -9.27 4.62
C ARG A 158 3.09 -9.39 3.29
N ASP A 159 2.37 -9.62 2.20
CA ASP A 159 2.98 -9.81 0.88
C ASP A 159 3.59 -8.51 0.34
N ALA A 160 2.93 -7.37 0.51
CA ALA A 160 3.47 -6.06 0.16
C ALA A 160 4.77 -5.76 0.92
N THR A 161 4.82 -6.09 2.21
CA THR A 161 6.02 -5.90 3.05
C THR A 161 7.15 -6.82 2.62
N ARG A 162 6.85 -8.09 2.35
CA ARG A 162 7.83 -9.07 1.84
C ARG A 162 8.42 -8.60 0.52
N ALA A 163 7.58 -8.18 -0.43
CA ALA A 163 8.03 -7.67 -1.73
C ALA A 163 8.87 -6.39 -1.61
N LYS A 164 8.51 -5.50 -0.68
CA LYS A 164 9.28 -4.27 -0.43
C LYS A 164 10.67 -4.58 0.12
N ARG A 165 10.77 -5.49 1.11
CA ARG A 165 12.03 -5.94 1.71
C ARG A 165 12.93 -6.64 0.69
N ALA A 166 12.37 -7.56 -0.10
CA ALA A 166 13.11 -8.22 -1.19
C ALA A 166 13.65 -7.22 -2.21
N GLY A 167 12.82 -6.25 -2.63
CA GLY A 167 13.26 -5.20 -3.55
C GLY A 167 14.34 -4.28 -2.98
N ALA A 168 14.34 -4.02 -1.67
CA ALA A 168 15.41 -3.27 -1.01
C ALA A 168 16.71 -4.06 -0.98
N LYS A 169 16.66 -5.35 -0.65
CA LYS A 169 17.85 -6.25 -0.64
C LYS A 169 18.55 -6.25 -1.99
N VAL A 170 17.80 -6.44 -3.08
CA VAL A 170 18.35 -6.40 -4.44
C VAL A 170 19.01 -5.04 -4.77
N LEU A 171 18.46 -3.93 -4.28
CA LEU A 171 19.04 -2.62 -4.53
C LEU A 171 20.34 -2.41 -3.75
N ILE A 172 20.40 -2.87 -2.49
CA ILE A 172 21.62 -2.84 -1.67
C ILE A 172 22.75 -3.63 -2.36
N GLU A 173 22.48 -4.86 -2.82
CA GLU A 173 23.43 -5.70 -3.52
C GLU A 173 23.97 -5.05 -4.80
N LYS A 174 23.07 -4.40 -5.58
CA LYS A 174 23.48 -3.65 -6.77
C LYS A 174 24.35 -2.44 -6.47
N GLN A 175 24.13 -1.76 -5.35
CA GLN A 175 24.96 -0.63 -4.92
C GLN A 175 26.32 -1.11 -4.47
N ALA A 176 26.40 -2.19 -3.68
CA ALA A 176 27.64 -2.79 -3.22
C ALA A 176 28.54 -3.22 -4.40
N ARG A 177 27.97 -3.90 -5.41
CA ARG A 177 28.75 -4.31 -6.61
C ARG A 177 29.33 -3.12 -7.38
N ARG A 178 28.62 -1.99 -7.45
CA ARG A 178 29.11 -0.78 -8.14
C ARG A 178 30.20 -0.04 -7.38
N SER A 179 30.28 -0.16 -6.06
CA SER A 179 31.35 0.44 -5.25
C SER A 179 32.66 -0.34 -5.34
N VAL A 180 32.60 -1.65 -5.64
CA VAL A 180 33.79 -2.52 -5.82
C VAL A 180 34.40 -2.37 -7.23
N SER A 181 33.60 -1.96 -8.23
CA SER A 181 34.05 -1.83 -9.64
C SER A 181 34.58 -0.44 -9.98
N ARG A 182 34.80 0.43 -9.01
CA ARG A 182 35.42 1.75 -9.14
C ARG A 182 36.73 1.82 -8.36
#